data_8566411ff004d04d569d6cad91b393c4
#
_entry.id   8566411ff004d04d569d6cad91b393c4
#
_cell.length_a   1.000
_cell.length_b   1.000
_cell.length_c   1.000
_cell.angle_alpha   90.00
_cell.angle_beta   90.00
_cell.angle_gamma   90.00
#
_symmetry.space_group_name_H-M   'P 1'
#
loop_
_entity.id
_entity.type
_entity.pdbx_description
1 polymer ?
#
loop_
_entity_poly.entity_id
_entity_poly.type
_entity_poly.pdbx_seq_one_letter_code
_entity_poly.pdbx_strand_id
1 'polypeptide(L)'
;GRLLGGVGAGRAPATVHPGAVYLHQGETYVVDSLDLESAIAFVHAEDPGYSTHAREVTDIEITGTGEHTDLGSVTLGVVPVAVTNTVTGYLRRTLSGEILDFVELTLPPQHLPTVAVMYTITPEALSANGIDPLRIPGSLHAAEHAAIGLLPLVASCDRGDIGGLSMAIGPGGLPTVFVYDGHPGGAGFADRGYRQATTWLGATLEAISACECRTGCPSCVQSPKCGNGNDPLDKPGAIAVLRTVLAALEVGRPLDGRSPA
;
A
#
# COMPACT_ATOMS: atom_id res chain seq x y z
N GLY A 1 34.48 1.71 12.54
CA GLY A 1 33.58 0.98 11.66
C GLY A 1 33.73 1.51 10.24
N ARG A 2 33.33 0.69 9.26
CA ARG A 2 33.28 1.09 7.85
C ARG A 2 31.82 1.37 7.49
N LEU A 3 31.55 2.46 6.77
CA LEU A 3 30.23 2.72 6.19
C LEU A 3 29.95 1.67 5.10
N LEU A 4 28.82 0.98 5.19
CA LEU A 4 28.36 0.00 4.19
C LEU A 4 27.50 0.67 3.12
N GLY A 5 26.53 1.48 3.50
CA GLY A 5 25.57 2.12 2.61
C GLY A 5 24.58 2.96 3.37
N GLY A 6 23.48 3.35 2.71
CA GLY A 6 22.40 4.13 3.30
C GLY A 6 21.03 3.49 3.06
N VAL A 7 20.14 3.69 4.04
CA VAL A 7 18.72 3.33 3.95
C VAL A 7 17.91 4.60 4.19
N GLY A 8 16.87 4.84 3.41
CA GLY A 8 16.00 6.00 3.61
C GLY A 8 15.39 6.02 5.01
N ALA A 9 15.38 7.19 5.66
CA ALA A 9 14.96 7.34 7.06
C ALA A 9 13.59 6.73 7.36
N GLY A 10 12.58 6.96 6.49
CA GLY A 10 11.23 6.40 6.65
C GLY A 10 11.17 4.87 6.52
N ARG A 11 12.18 4.23 5.93
CA ARG A 11 12.26 2.77 5.77
C ARG A 11 13.20 2.10 6.78
N ALA A 12 14.01 2.88 7.46
CA ALA A 12 15.02 2.36 8.39
C ALA A 12 14.40 1.45 9.48
N PRO A 13 13.28 1.82 10.14
CA PRO A 13 12.66 0.97 11.15
C PRO A 13 12.23 -0.41 10.65
N ALA A 14 11.79 -0.51 9.40
CA ALA A 14 11.37 -1.78 8.81
C ALA A 14 12.54 -2.58 8.19
N THR A 15 13.65 -1.92 7.85
CA THR A 15 14.75 -2.54 7.09
C THR A 15 15.94 -2.88 7.96
N VAL A 16 16.29 -2.00 8.92
CA VAL A 16 17.50 -2.10 9.75
C VAL A 16 17.18 -1.97 11.25
N HIS A 17 16.02 -2.49 11.69
CA HIS A 17 15.70 -2.63 13.11
C HIS A 17 16.69 -3.57 13.83
N PRO A 18 16.84 -3.47 15.15
CA PRO A 18 17.64 -4.44 15.89
C PRO A 18 17.21 -5.88 15.61
N GLY A 19 18.19 -6.76 15.34
CA GLY A 19 17.96 -8.14 14.96
C GLY A 19 17.56 -8.38 13.50
N ALA A 20 17.43 -7.34 12.66
CA ALA A 20 17.16 -7.50 11.24
C ALA A 20 18.33 -8.22 10.54
N VAL A 21 18.00 -9.10 9.60
CA VAL A 21 18.97 -9.68 8.66
C VAL A 21 18.96 -8.81 7.40
N TYR A 22 20.07 -8.12 7.17
CA TYR A 22 20.23 -7.15 6.10
C TYR A 22 21.19 -7.66 5.03
N LEU A 23 20.72 -7.78 3.81
CA LEU A 23 21.54 -8.17 2.66
C LEU A 23 22.10 -6.92 1.97
N HIS A 24 23.41 -6.84 1.85
CA HIS A 24 24.10 -5.73 1.16
C HIS A 24 25.20 -6.25 0.25
N GLN A 25 25.09 -6.01 -1.06
CA GLN A 25 26.06 -6.42 -2.08
C GLN A 25 26.43 -7.91 -2.05
N GLY A 26 25.47 -8.77 -1.73
CA GLY A 26 25.67 -10.22 -1.64
C GLY A 26 26.17 -10.73 -0.29
N GLU A 27 26.51 -9.85 0.62
CA GLU A 27 26.93 -10.17 1.99
C GLU A 27 25.77 -9.99 2.98
N THR A 28 25.66 -10.92 3.93
CA THR A 28 24.61 -10.90 4.95
C THR A 28 25.15 -10.26 6.23
N TYR A 29 24.34 -9.41 6.82
CA TYR A 29 24.62 -8.70 8.07
C TYR A 29 23.46 -8.86 9.02
N VAL A 30 23.76 -8.92 10.33
CA VAL A 30 22.76 -8.79 11.40
C VAL A 30 22.88 -7.40 12.01
N VAL A 31 21.74 -6.75 12.23
CA VAL A 31 21.67 -5.41 12.82
C VAL A 31 21.74 -5.51 14.34
N ASP A 32 22.76 -4.90 14.94
CA ASP A 32 22.94 -4.84 16.39
C ASP A 32 22.04 -3.79 17.04
N SER A 33 22.00 -2.61 16.43
CA SER A 33 21.21 -1.49 16.95
C SER A 33 20.86 -0.49 15.84
N LEU A 34 19.77 0.25 16.06
CA LEU A 34 19.32 1.37 15.25
C LEU A 34 19.20 2.60 16.15
N ASP A 35 20.05 3.59 15.92
CA ASP A 35 19.97 4.91 16.53
C ASP A 35 19.26 5.86 15.56
N LEU A 36 18.01 6.19 15.85
CA LEU A 36 17.18 7.06 15.01
C LEU A 36 17.59 8.54 15.14
N GLU A 37 18.15 8.96 16.28
CA GLU A 37 18.57 10.36 16.47
C GLU A 37 19.83 10.66 15.67
N SER A 38 20.80 9.75 15.71
CA SER A 38 22.05 9.87 14.94
C SER A 38 21.90 9.40 13.50
N ALA A 39 20.75 8.80 13.12
CA ALA A 39 20.48 8.16 11.85
C ALA A 39 21.54 7.10 11.48
N ILE A 40 21.93 6.25 12.44
CA ILE A 40 22.96 5.22 12.27
C ILE A 40 22.41 3.86 12.71
N ALA A 41 22.59 2.83 11.86
CA ALA A 41 22.43 1.44 12.24
C ALA A 41 23.81 0.76 12.32
N PHE A 42 24.06 0.06 13.42
CA PHE A 42 25.27 -0.75 13.59
C PHE A 42 24.95 -2.20 13.20
N VAL A 43 25.87 -2.79 12.44
CA VAL A 43 25.70 -4.14 11.90
C VAL A 43 27.02 -4.91 11.98
N HIS A 44 26.95 -6.22 12.10
CA HIS A 44 28.09 -7.11 11.92
C HIS A 44 27.80 -8.16 10.84
N ALA A 45 28.86 -8.67 10.22
CA ALA A 45 28.75 -9.70 9.18
C ALA A 45 28.42 -11.04 9.84
N GLU A 46 27.26 -11.60 9.53
CA GLU A 46 26.80 -12.90 9.98
C GLU A 46 25.71 -13.42 9.03
N ASP A 47 25.74 -14.70 8.71
CA ASP A 47 24.63 -15.39 8.07
C ASP A 47 23.96 -16.32 9.09
N PRO A 48 22.83 -15.90 9.69
CA PRO A 48 22.16 -16.69 10.72
C PRO A 48 21.33 -17.84 10.15
N GLY A 49 21.29 -18.04 8.82
CA GLY A 49 20.52 -19.09 8.15
C GLY A 49 19.00 -18.84 8.12
N TYR A 50 18.54 -17.65 8.45
CA TYR A 50 17.15 -17.23 8.34
C TYR A 50 17.05 -15.80 7.79
N SER A 51 15.87 -15.40 7.35
CA SER A 51 15.53 -14.04 6.96
C SER A 51 14.58 -13.39 7.98
N THR A 52 14.54 -12.07 8.00
CA THR A 52 13.62 -11.30 8.85
C THR A 52 12.65 -10.49 8.01
N HIS A 53 11.39 -10.40 8.49
CA HIS A 53 10.33 -9.64 7.83
C HIS A 53 9.61 -8.80 8.88
N ALA A 54 9.77 -7.49 8.80
CA ALA A 54 9.11 -6.55 9.70
C ALA A 54 7.58 -6.71 9.63
N ARG A 55 6.93 -6.48 10.77
CA ARG A 55 5.48 -6.35 10.91
C ARG A 55 5.18 -4.92 11.29
N GLU A 56 4.32 -4.30 10.51
CA GLU A 56 4.00 -2.89 10.61
C GLU A 56 2.50 -2.73 10.78
N VAL A 57 2.13 -1.74 11.59
CA VAL A 57 0.76 -1.25 11.69
C VAL A 57 0.74 0.15 11.13
N THR A 58 -0.08 0.36 10.11
CA THR A 58 -0.26 1.66 9.46
C THR A 58 -1.62 2.21 9.83
N ASP A 59 -1.66 3.48 10.20
CA ASP A 59 -2.87 4.27 10.40
C ASP A 59 -2.83 5.50 9.51
N ILE A 60 -4.00 6.02 9.12
CA ILE A 60 -4.12 7.18 8.25
C ILE A 60 -5.24 8.08 8.71
N GLU A 61 -4.94 9.37 8.82
CA GLU A 61 -5.88 10.41 9.18
C GLU A 61 -5.95 11.46 8.06
N ILE A 62 -7.15 11.87 7.66
CA ILE A 62 -7.35 13.00 6.75
C ILE A 62 -7.16 14.28 7.53
N THR A 63 -6.17 15.09 7.15
CA THR A 63 -5.75 16.29 7.91
C THR A 63 -6.30 17.60 7.36
N GLY A 64 -7.01 17.55 6.23
CA GLY A 64 -7.57 18.76 5.62
C GLY A 64 -8.55 18.47 4.51
N THR A 65 -9.10 19.52 3.95
CA THR A 65 -9.98 19.45 2.77
C THR A 65 -9.16 19.21 1.51
N GLY A 66 -9.64 18.27 0.68
CA GLY A 66 -9.08 17.98 -0.64
C GLY A 66 -10.13 18.12 -1.74
N GLU A 67 -9.72 17.84 -2.97
CA GLU A 67 -10.65 17.70 -4.09
C GLU A 67 -11.36 16.36 -4.00
N HIS A 68 -12.66 16.33 -4.27
CA HIS A 68 -13.41 15.09 -4.36
C HIS A 68 -14.51 15.18 -5.40
N THR A 69 -14.86 14.03 -5.95
CA THR A 69 -15.97 13.84 -6.87
C THR A 69 -16.92 12.82 -6.26
N ASP A 70 -18.14 13.25 -5.98
CA ASP A 70 -19.21 12.36 -5.52
C ASP A 70 -19.91 11.75 -6.75
N LEU A 71 -19.92 10.43 -6.80
CA LEU A 71 -20.49 9.62 -7.88
C LEU A 71 -21.67 8.77 -7.37
N GLY A 72 -22.27 9.19 -6.26
CA GLY A 72 -23.37 8.50 -5.60
C GLY A 72 -22.90 7.34 -4.71
N SER A 73 -22.73 6.15 -5.24
CA SER A 73 -22.25 4.99 -4.48
C SER A 73 -20.73 4.95 -4.27
N VAL A 74 -19.99 5.83 -4.94
CA VAL A 74 -18.53 5.96 -4.87
C VAL A 74 -18.18 7.42 -4.71
N THR A 75 -17.24 7.72 -3.82
CA THR A 75 -16.58 9.03 -3.79
C THR A 75 -15.11 8.83 -4.12
N LEU A 76 -14.60 9.53 -5.12
CA LEU A 76 -13.18 9.58 -5.45
C LEU A 76 -12.62 10.93 -4.98
N GLY A 77 -11.46 10.95 -4.34
CA GLY A 77 -10.86 12.19 -3.85
C GLY A 77 -9.34 12.15 -3.82
N VAL A 78 -8.75 13.34 -3.72
CA VAL A 78 -7.34 13.55 -3.38
C VAL A 78 -7.29 14.48 -2.17
N VAL A 79 -6.66 14.00 -1.09
CA VAL A 79 -6.74 14.63 0.23
C VAL A 79 -5.37 14.66 0.92
N PRO A 80 -5.09 15.71 1.71
CA PRO A 80 -3.95 15.69 2.60
C PRO A 80 -4.19 14.70 3.75
N VAL A 81 -3.18 13.92 4.07
CA VAL A 81 -3.23 12.87 5.10
C VAL A 81 -2.01 12.89 6.00
N ALA A 82 -2.18 12.42 7.23
CA ALA A 82 -1.10 12.03 8.11
C ALA A 82 -1.09 10.49 8.20
N VAL A 83 -0.03 9.89 7.68
CA VAL A 83 0.19 8.45 7.78
C VAL A 83 1.10 8.19 8.98
N THR A 84 0.67 7.29 9.86
CA THR A 84 1.48 6.83 10.99
C THR A 84 1.80 5.36 10.78
N ASN A 85 3.09 5.04 10.70
CA ASN A 85 3.56 3.67 10.56
C ASN A 85 4.39 3.26 11.78
N THR A 86 4.07 2.11 12.37
CA THR A 86 4.75 1.58 13.56
C THR A 86 5.20 0.16 13.29
N VAL A 87 6.51 -0.08 13.39
CA VAL A 87 7.07 -1.43 13.36
C VAL A 87 6.87 -2.05 14.75
N THR A 88 6.02 -3.06 14.84
CA THR A 88 5.65 -3.73 16.10
C THR A 88 6.49 -4.96 16.39
N GLY A 89 7.22 -5.45 15.39
CA GLY A 89 8.07 -6.62 15.51
C GLY A 89 8.49 -7.16 14.16
N TYR A 90 9.07 -8.35 14.16
CA TYR A 90 9.43 -9.05 12.93
C TYR A 90 9.29 -10.55 13.04
N LEU A 91 9.01 -11.18 11.92
CA LEU A 91 9.03 -12.64 11.77
C LEU A 91 10.43 -13.09 11.36
N ARG A 92 10.93 -14.14 11.99
CA ARG A 92 12.07 -14.92 11.47
C ARG A 92 11.53 -16.05 10.61
N ARG A 93 12.13 -16.23 9.43
CA ARG A 93 11.74 -17.28 8.48
C ARG A 93 12.94 -18.04 7.99
N THR A 94 12.81 -19.35 7.87
CA THR A 94 13.80 -20.18 7.17
C THR A 94 13.93 -19.77 5.71
N LEU A 95 14.99 -20.20 5.03
CA LEU A 95 15.15 -20.00 3.58
C LEU A 95 14.04 -20.73 2.77
N SER A 96 13.41 -21.76 3.35
CA SER A 96 12.23 -22.44 2.77
C SER A 96 10.91 -21.68 3.00
N GLY A 97 10.93 -20.57 3.78
CA GLY A 97 9.76 -19.72 4.06
C GLY A 97 8.95 -20.11 5.30
N GLU A 98 9.35 -21.14 6.03
CA GLU A 98 8.72 -21.52 7.30
C GLU A 98 8.96 -20.46 8.37
N ILE A 99 7.90 -20.09 9.11
CA ILE A 99 7.98 -19.12 10.20
C ILE A 99 8.59 -19.82 11.42
N LEU A 100 9.71 -19.31 11.90
CA LEU A 100 10.37 -19.79 13.11
C LEU A 100 9.71 -19.22 14.36
N ASP A 101 9.58 -17.88 14.40
CA ASP A 101 8.96 -17.15 15.51
C ASP A 101 8.63 -15.69 15.11
N PHE A 102 8.06 -14.97 16.09
CA PHE A 102 7.84 -13.54 16.06
C PHE A 102 8.59 -12.89 17.21
N VAL A 103 9.34 -11.84 16.90
CA VAL A 103 10.08 -11.04 17.88
C VAL A 103 9.44 -9.66 17.95
N GLU A 104 8.97 -9.27 19.14
CA GLU A 104 8.41 -7.94 19.37
C GLU A 104 9.50 -6.86 19.35
N LEU A 105 9.15 -5.68 18.85
CA LEU A 105 9.97 -4.47 18.87
C LEU A 105 9.17 -3.32 19.45
N THR A 106 9.88 -2.46 20.18
CA THR A 106 9.33 -1.20 20.66
C THR A 106 10.08 -0.05 19.96
N LEU A 107 9.63 0.26 18.73
CA LEU A 107 10.17 1.37 17.96
C LEU A 107 9.16 2.53 17.97
N PRO A 108 9.63 3.80 17.94
CA PRO A 108 8.73 4.93 17.84
C PRO A 108 7.98 4.92 16.51
N PRO A 109 6.72 5.41 16.49
CA PRO A 109 5.96 5.55 15.26
C PRO A 109 6.66 6.54 14.32
N GLN A 110 6.53 6.27 13.02
CA GLN A 110 6.99 7.17 11.97
C GLN A 110 5.79 7.94 11.42
N HIS A 111 5.88 9.26 11.38
CA HIS A 111 4.82 10.12 10.90
C HIS A 111 5.18 10.69 9.54
N LEU A 112 4.27 10.55 8.59
CA LEU A 112 4.40 11.04 7.22
C LEU A 112 3.19 11.92 6.88
N PRO A 113 3.29 13.25 6.99
CA PRO A 113 2.30 14.14 6.38
C PRO A 113 2.49 14.11 4.87
N THR A 114 1.43 13.74 4.13
CA THR A 114 1.51 13.55 2.68
C THR A 114 0.16 13.76 2.02
N VAL A 115 0.03 13.34 0.76
CA VAL A 115 -1.20 13.39 -0.04
C VAL A 115 -1.58 11.99 -0.47
N ALA A 116 -2.87 11.67 -0.40
CA ALA A 116 -3.43 10.41 -0.85
C ALA A 116 -4.53 10.62 -1.88
N VAL A 117 -4.56 9.79 -2.92
CA VAL A 117 -5.77 9.52 -3.68
C VAL A 117 -6.56 8.46 -2.94
N MET A 118 -7.85 8.67 -2.77
CA MET A 118 -8.73 7.74 -2.08
C MET A 118 -10.02 7.51 -2.86
N TYR A 119 -10.60 6.34 -2.66
CA TYR A 119 -11.99 6.10 -3.03
C TYR A 119 -12.72 5.38 -1.91
N THR A 120 -13.96 5.84 -1.65
CA THR A 120 -14.90 5.18 -0.74
C THR A 120 -16.01 4.53 -1.55
N ILE A 121 -16.56 3.45 -1.05
CA ILE A 121 -17.65 2.73 -1.72
C ILE A 121 -18.72 2.42 -0.67
N THR A 122 -20.01 2.59 -1.03
CA THR A 122 -21.08 2.20 -0.12
C THR A 122 -21.16 0.68 0.03
N PRO A 123 -21.47 0.15 1.23
CA PRO A 123 -21.63 -1.30 1.44
C PRO A 123 -22.69 -1.91 0.52
N GLU A 124 -23.73 -1.15 0.20
CA GLU A 124 -24.82 -1.57 -0.70
C GLU A 124 -24.30 -1.81 -2.12
N ALA A 125 -23.42 -0.94 -2.62
CA ALA A 125 -22.82 -1.09 -3.94
C ALA A 125 -21.87 -2.30 -4.00
N LEU A 126 -21.12 -2.55 -2.95
CA LEU A 126 -20.27 -3.74 -2.84
C LEU A 126 -21.12 -5.01 -2.82
N SER A 127 -22.19 -5.04 -2.02
CA SER A 127 -23.12 -6.16 -1.93
C SER A 127 -23.84 -6.43 -3.26
N ALA A 128 -24.30 -5.38 -3.95
CA ALA A 128 -24.93 -5.49 -5.27
C ALA A 128 -23.99 -6.08 -6.34
N ASN A 129 -22.68 -5.93 -6.16
CA ASN A 129 -21.64 -6.51 -7.01
C ASN A 129 -21.07 -7.84 -6.47
N GLY A 130 -21.79 -8.50 -5.56
CA GLY A 130 -21.50 -9.86 -5.07
C GLY A 130 -20.37 -9.95 -4.05
N ILE A 131 -20.04 -8.85 -3.37
CA ILE A 131 -19.06 -8.84 -2.28
C ILE A 131 -19.81 -8.99 -0.96
N ASP A 132 -19.64 -10.15 -0.33
CA ASP A 132 -20.11 -10.39 1.04
C ASP A 132 -19.36 -9.50 2.03
N PRO A 133 -20.00 -8.98 3.11
CA PRO A 133 -19.37 -8.16 4.12
C PRO A 133 -18.06 -8.75 4.69
N LEU A 134 -17.99 -10.06 4.88
CA LEU A 134 -16.77 -10.73 5.37
C LEU A 134 -15.61 -10.72 4.36
N ARG A 135 -15.91 -10.52 3.08
CA ARG A 135 -14.93 -10.45 2.00
C ARG A 135 -14.43 -9.04 1.74
N ILE A 136 -15.10 -8.00 2.25
CA ILE A 136 -14.74 -6.60 2.02
C ILE A 136 -13.26 -6.32 2.35
N PRO A 137 -12.72 -6.71 3.53
CA PRO A 137 -11.32 -6.42 3.86
C PRO A 137 -10.34 -6.97 2.83
N GLY A 138 -10.46 -8.24 2.46
CA GLY A 138 -9.58 -8.87 1.48
C GLY A 138 -9.75 -8.33 0.06
N SER A 139 -10.98 -7.93 -0.30
CA SER A 139 -11.30 -7.35 -1.61
C SER A 139 -10.67 -5.97 -1.79
N LEU A 140 -10.80 -5.11 -0.78
CA LEU A 140 -10.17 -3.78 -0.78
C LEU A 140 -8.65 -3.87 -0.75
N HIS A 141 -8.09 -4.75 0.09
CA HIS A 141 -6.66 -4.94 0.24
C HIS A 141 -6.01 -5.43 -1.07
N ALA A 142 -6.64 -6.39 -1.75
CA ALA A 142 -6.16 -6.85 -3.05
C ALA A 142 -6.29 -5.77 -4.14
N ALA A 143 -7.35 -4.94 -4.11
CA ALA A 143 -7.52 -3.81 -5.02
C ALA A 143 -6.47 -2.71 -4.77
N GLU A 144 -6.18 -2.40 -3.50
CA GLU A 144 -5.12 -1.47 -3.08
C GLU A 144 -3.76 -1.88 -3.63
N HIS A 145 -3.33 -3.14 -3.38
CA HIS A 145 -2.04 -3.64 -3.85
C HIS A 145 -1.90 -3.56 -5.38
N ALA A 146 -2.96 -3.95 -6.10
CA ALA A 146 -2.95 -3.88 -7.55
C ALA A 146 -2.89 -2.43 -8.04
N ALA A 147 -3.65 -1.53 -7.40
CA ALA A 147 -3.65 -0.11 -7.73
C ALA A 147 -2.28 0.55 -7.51
N ILE A 148 -1.62 0.27 -6.38
CA ILE A 148 -0.22 0.68 -6.13
C ILE A 148 0.70 0.17 -7.24
N GLY A 149 0.55 -1.09 -7.63
CA GLY A 149 1.38 -1.71 -8.67
C GLY A 149 1.28 -1.03 -10.04
N LEU A 150 0.13 -0.45 -10.35
CA LEU A 150 -0.19 0.14 -11.65
C LEU A 150 -0.16 1.69 -11.65
N LEU A 151 -0.01 2.36 -10.50
CA LEU A 151 0.11 3.82 -10.46
C LEU A 151 1.31 4.35 -11.30
N PRO A 152 2.47 3.67 -11.37
CA PRO A 152 3.56 4.09 -12.24
C PRO A 152 3.22 4.24 -13.73
N LEU A 153 2.12 3.67 -14.22
CA LEU A 153 1.65 3.89 -15.60
C LEU A 153 1.21 5.32 -15.86
N VAL A 154 0.68 6.00 -14.86
CA VAL A 154 0.12 7.35 -14.97
C VAL A 154 0.94 8.39 -14.22
N ALA A 155 1.79 7.96 -13.30
CA ALA A 155 2.69 8.80 -12.51
C ALA A 155 4.13 8.28 -12.65
N SER A 156 5.08 9.19 -12.83
CA SER A 156 6.50 8.83 -12.96
C SER A 156 7.11 8.55 -11.57
N CYS A 157 6.85 7.39 -11.03
CA CYS A 157 7.28 6.94 -9.70
C CYS A 157 7.67 5.47 -9.70
N ASP A 158 8.43 5.07 -8.71
CA ASP A 158 8.66 3.65 -8.39
C ASP A 158 7.60 3.16 -7.40
N ARG A 159 7.32 1.85 -7.39
CA ARG A 159 6.47 1.23 -6.34
C ARG A 159 7.00 1.50 -4.93
N GLY A 160 8.28 1.85 -4.81
CA GLY A 160 8.96 2.28 -3.60
C GLY A 160 8.47 3.60 -3.04
N ASP A 161 7.99 4.47 -3.90
CA ASP A 161 7.59 5.85 -3.60
C ASP A 161 6.12 5.98 -3.22
N ILE A 162 5.39 4.87 -3.19
CA ILE A 162 3.95 4.84 -2.97
C ILE A 162 3.64 3.87 -1.83
N GLY A 163 2.73 4.26 -0.97
CA GLY A 163 2.11 3.42 0.04
C GLY A 163 0.60 3.33 -0.16
N GLY A 164 -0.04 2.47 0.61
CA GLY A 164 -1.50 2.36 0.63
C GLY A 164 -2.02 1.85 1.96
N LEU A 165 -3.31 2.02 2.13
CA LEU A 165 -4.08 1.46 3.22
C LEU A 165 -5.52 1.25 2.77
N SER A 166 -6.05 0.07 3.05
CA SER A 166 -7.47 -0.25 2.84
C SER A 166 -8.17 -0.49 4.17
N MET A 167 -9.37 0.05 4.30
CA MET A 167 -10.17 0.01 5.52
C MET A 167 -11.59 -0.44 5.18
N ALA A 168 -12.07 -1.50 5.85
CA ALA A 168 -13.48 -1.90 5.73
C ALA A 168 -14.41 -0.88 6.39
N ILE A 169 -13.91 -0.15 7.38
CA ILE A 169 -14.59 0.95 8.06
C ILE A 169 -13.61 2.12 8.09
N GLY A 170 -13.68 2.97 7.08
CA GLY A 170 -12.86 4.16 6.91
C GLY A 170 -13.62 5.45 7.22
N PRO A 171 -13.24 6.57 6.59
CA PRO A 171 -13.92 7.85 6.75
C PRO A 171 -15.42 7.76 6.50
N GLY A 172 -16.22 8.34 7.39
CA GLY A 172 -17.67 8.28 7.30
C GLY A 172 -18.26 6.88 7.53
N GLY A 173 -17.49 5.92 8.04
CA GLY A 173 -17.92 4.53 8.23
C GLY A 173 -17.94 3.70 6.94
N LEU A 174 -17.34 4.19 5.86
CA LEU A 174 -17.40 3.56 4.54
C LEU A 174 -16.13 2.75 4.23
N PRO A 175 -16.27 1.62 3.51
CA PRO A 175 -15.17 0.92 2.88
C PRO A 175 -14.31 1.86 2.03
N THR A 176 -13.02 1.95 2.32
CA THR A 176 -12.13 2.95 1.73
C THR A 176 -10.79 2.35 1.36
N VAL A 177 -10.25 2.80 0.23
CA VAL A 177 -8.87 2.54 -0.19
C VAL A 177 -8.16 3.88 -0.33
N PHE A 178 -6.96 3.95 0.24
CA PHE A 178 -6.01 5.04 0.08
C PHE A 178 -4.79 4.56 -0.67
N VAL A 179 -4.29 5.39 -1.58
CA VAL A 179 -2.95 5.23 -2.18
C VAL A 179 -2.26 6.58 -2.03
N TYR A 180 -1.15 6.62 -1.29
CA TYR A 180 -0.49 7.85 -0.89
C TYR A 180 0.95 7.94 -1.36
N ASP A 181 1.42 9.16 -1.52
CA ASP A 181 2.82 9.44 -1.83
C ASP A 181 3.70 9.10 -0.62
N GLY A 182 4.76 8.34 -0.82
CA GLY A 182 5.72 7.97 0.21
C GLY A 182 6.72 9.08 0.58
N HIS A 183 6.41 10.33 0.21
CA HIS A 183 7.27 11.50 0.43
C HIS A 183 6.56 12.56 1.28
N PRO A 184 7.27 13.20 2.22
CA PRO A 184 6.70 14.29 3.02
C PRO A 184 6.16 15.42 2.14
N GLY A 185 4.92 15.83 2.39
CA GLY A 185 4.24 16.85 1.61
C GLY A 185 3.67 16.38 0.27
N GLY A 186 3.90 15.13 -0.12
CA GLY A 186 3.53 14.58 -1.41
C GLY A 186 4.53 14.89 -2.53
N ALA A 187 4.50 14.08 -3.58
CA ALA A 187 5.33 14.25 -4.80
C ALA A 187 4.47 14.40 -6.07
N GLY A 188 3.14 14.49 -5.91
CA GLY A 188 2.18 14.66 -6.99
C GLY A 188 1.73 13.37 -7.65
N PHE A 189 2.10 12.20 -7.12
CA PHE A 189 1.69 10.90 -7.66
C PHE A 189 0.21 10.63 -7.38
N ALA A 190 -0.25 10.93 -6.16
CA ALA A 190 -1.65 10.83 -5.76
C ALA A 190 -2.55 11.77 -6.59
N ASP A 191 -2.13 13.02 -6.81
CA ASP A 191 -2.82 13.95 -7.71
C ASP A 191 -2.95 13.41 -9.13
N ARG A 192 -1.88 12.77 -9.62
CA ARG A 192 -1.88 12.17 -10.94
C ARG A 192 -2.84 10.98 -11.01
N GLY A 193 -2.84 10.14 -9.97
CA GLY A 193 -3.80 9.05 -9.82
C GLY A 193 -5.24 9.52 -9.83
N TYR A 194 -5.56 10.59 -9.09
CA TYR A 194 -6.88 11.22 -9.08
C TYR A 194 -7.30 11.71 -10.47
N ARG A 195 -6.45 12.51 -11.12
CA ARG A 195 -6.75 13.11 -12.45
C ARG A 195 -6.86 12.05 -13.55
N GLN A 196 -6.19 10.93 -13.43
CA GLN A 196 -6.19 9.84 -14.40
C GLN A 196 -6.85 8.56 -13.87
N ALA A 197 -7.76 8.68 -12.91
CA ALA A 197 -8.33 7.55 -12.20
C ALA A 197 -8.95 6.49 -13.12
N THR A 198 -9.67 6.90 -14.17
CA THR A 198 -10.27 5.96 -15.13
C THR A 198 -9.19 5.16 -15.88
N THR A 199 -8.11 5.80 -16.32
CA THR A 199 -7.00 5.13 -17.01
C THR A 199 -6.24 4.21 -16.06
N TRP A 200 -5.90 4.71 -14.87
CA TRP A 200 -5.17 3.98 -13.85
C TRP A 200 -5.92 2.75 -13.35
N LEU A 201 -7.15 2.94 -12.86
CA LEU A 201 -7.95 1.85 -12.30
C LEU A 201 -8.44 0.89 -13.40
N GLY A 202 -8.63 1.38 -14.63
CA GLY A 202 -8.93 0.55 -15.79
C GLY A 202 -7.80 -0.40 -16.13
N ALA A 203 -6.56 0.11 -16.23
CA ALA A 203 -5.37 -0.71 -16.42
C ALA A 203 -5.15 -1.69 -15.26
N THR A 204 -5.46 -1.26 -14.02
CA THR A 204 -5.40 -2.14 -12.85
C THR A 204 -6.37 -3.30 -12.97
N LEU A 205 -7.63 -3.03 -13.33
CA LEU A 205 -8.65 -4.07 -13.54
C LEU A 205 -8.24 -5.04 -14.66
N GLU A 206 -7.72 -4.51 -15.77
CA GLU A 206 -7.24 -5.33 -16.89
C GLU A 206 -6.11 -6.27 -16.44
N ALA A 207 -5.09 -5.74 -15.77
CA ALA A 207 -3.93 -6.50 -15.32
C ALA A 207 -4.31 -7.64 -14.37
N ILE A 208 -5.16 -7.39 -13.37
CA ILE A 208 -5.58 -8.44 -12.43
C ILE A 208 -6.53 -9.44 -13.06
N SER A 209 -7.35 -9.01 -14.04
CA SER A 209 -8.29 -9.90 -14.74
C SER A 209 -7.58 -10.82 -15.73
N ALA A 210 -6.52 -10.31 -16.42
CA ALA A 210 -5.71 -11.09 -17.36
C ALA A 210 -4.79 -12.11 -16.68
N CYS A 211 -4.50 -11.94 -15.39
CA CYS A 211 -3.64 -12.87 -14.67
C CYS A 211 -4.34 -14.20 -14.42
N GLU A 212 -3.75 -15.32 -14.85
CA GLU A 212 -4.36 -16.66 -14.80
C GLU A 212 -4.46 -17.26 -13.38
N CYS A 213 -3.78 -16.68 -12.38
CA CYS A 213 -3.85 -17.17 -11.00
C CYS A 213 -5.28 -17.03 -10.45
N ARG A 214 -5.68 -17.96 -9.58
CA ARG A 214 -7.04 -17.98 -9.01
C ARG A 214 -7.19 -17.08 -7.78
N THR A 215 -6.23 -17.12 -6.88
CA THR A 215 -6.33 -16.49 -5.54
C THR A 215 -5.48 -15.25 -5.37
N GLY A 216 -4.58 -14.97 -6.32
CA GLY A 216 -3.61 -13.87 -6.28
C GLY A 216 -2.17 -14.38 -6.29
N CYS A 217 -1.29 -13.61 -6.92
CA CYS A 217 0.13 -13.90 -7.01
C CYS A 217 0.95 -12.59 -7.03
N PRO A 218 2.28 -12.67 -6.93
CA PRO A 218 3.16 -11.48 -6.97
C PRO A 218 3.02 -10.62 -8.23
N SER A 219 2.51 -11.21 -9.34
CA SER A 219 2.30 -10.48 -10.59
C SER A 219 0.99 -9.68 -10.62
N CYS A 220 0.08 -9.84 -9.65
CA CYS A 220 -1.21 -9.16 -9.69
C CYS A 220 -1.57 -8.45 -8.37
N VAL A 221 -1.86 -9.17 -7.27
CA VAL A 221 -2.39 -8.57 -6.04
C VAL A 221 -1.50 -8.73 -4.81
N GLN A 222 -0.43 -9.53 -4.88
CA GLN A 222 0.49 -9.64 -3.76
C GLN A 222 1.53 -8.53 -3.79
N SER A 223 1.83 -7.96 -2.63
CA SER A 223 2.86 -6.94 -2.46
C SER A 223 4.00 -7.46 -1.57
N PRO A 224 5.27 -7.28 -1.99
CA PRO A 224 6.40 -7.63 -1.12
C PRO A 224 6.54 -6.70 0.09
N LYS A 225 5.84 -5.56 0.07
CA LYS A 225 5.87 -4.54 1.13
C LYS A 225 4.69 -4.65 2.10
N CYS A 226 3.81 -5.65 1.92
CA CYS A 226 2.62 -5.79 2.75
C CYS A 226 2.99 -6.13 4.20
N GLY A 227 2.70 -5.22 5.13
CA GLY A 227 2.90 -5.40 6.57
C GLY A 227 2.10 -6.57 7.17
N ASN A 228 0.95 -6.91 6.55
CA ASN A 228 0.07 -8.02 6.95
C ASN A 228 0.45 -9.37 6.29
N GLY A 229 1.53 -9.42 5.50
CA GLY A 229 1.95 -10.66 4.84
C GLY A 229 1.02 -11.13 3.74
N ASN A 230 0.29 -10.22 3.09
CA ASN A 230 -0.68 -10.49 2.03
C ASN A 230 -1.91 -11.31 2.50
N ASP A 231 -2.36 -11.09 3.73
CA ASP A 231 -3.51 -11.79 4.29
C ASP A 231 -4.42 -10.81 5.07
N PRO A 232 -5.75 -10.77 4.79
CA PRO A 232 -6.43 -11.48 3.71
C PRO A 232 -6.26 -10.80 2.35
N LEU A 233 -6.27 -11.56 1.25
CA LEU A 233 -6.39 -11.08 -0.13
C LEU A 233 -7.50 -11.82 -0.86
N ASP A 234 -8.37 -11.06 -1.53
CA ASP A 234 -9.45 -11.60 -2.36
C ASP A 234 -9.38 -11.02 -3.79
N LYS A 235 -8.70 -11.71 -4.69
CA LYS A 235 -8.58 -11.28 -6.09
C LYS A 235 -9.92 -11.14 -6.82
N PRO A 236 -10.86 -12.11 -6.76
CA PRO A 236 -12.19 -11.93 -7.35
C PRO A 236 -12.94 -10.73 -6.78
N GLY A 237 -12.84 -10.50 -5.47
CA GLY A 237 -13.40 -9.32 -4.82
C GLY A 237 -12.76 -8.02 -5.28
N ALA A 238 -11.45 -7.96 -5.46
CA ALA A 238 -10.75 -6.79 -6.00
C ALA A 238 -11.23 -6.44 -7.42
N ILE A 239 -11.47 -7.43 -8.27
CA ILE A 239 -12.05 -7.23 -9.60
C ILE A 239 -13.43 -6.59 -9.48
N ALA A 240 -14.27 -7.05 -8.55
CA ALA A 240 -15.61 -6.48 -8.34
C ALA A 240 -15.52 -5.05 -7.77
N VAL A 241 -14.62 -4.77 -6.82
CA VAL A 241 -14.35 -3.42 -6.30
C VAL A 241 -14.00 -2.47 -7.44
N LEU A 242 -13.00 -2.80 -8.25
CA LEU A 242 -12.55 -1.95 -9.35
C LEU A 242 -13.62 -1.73 -10.41
N ARG A 243 -14.42 -2.75 -10.73
CA ARG A 243 -15.57 -2.61 -11.63
C ARG A 243 -16.62 -1.64 -11.07
N THR A 244 -16.90 -1.70 -9.77
CA THR A 244 -17.85 -0.80 -9.11
C THR A 244 -17.37 0.65 -9.20
N VAL A 245 -16.09 0.91 -8.92
CA VAL A 245 -15.50 2.25 -8.99
C VAL A 245 -15.51 2.76 -10.44
N LEU A 246 -15.09 1.96 -11.40
CA LEU A 246 -15.05 2.35 -12.81
C LEU A 246 -16.44 2.62 -13.39
N ALA A 247 -17.43 1.80 -13.07
CA ALA A 247 -18.81 2.03 -13.49
C ALA A 247 -19.35 3.37 -12.97
N ALA A 248 -19.04 3.74 -11.72
CA ALA A 248 -19.41 5.03 -11.17
C ALA A 248 -18.71 6.19 -11.89
N LEU A 249 -17.41 6.04 -12.20
CA LEU A 249 -16.63 7.03 -12.95
C LEU A 249 -17.16 7.25 -14.38
N GLU A 250 -17.63 6.19 -15.04
CA GLU A 250 -18.24 6.28 -16.37
C GLU A 250 -19.57 7.04 -16.37
N VAL A 251 -20.42 6.79 -15.36
CA VAL A 251 -21.72 7.49 -15.21
C VAL A 251 -21.52 8.96 -14.84
N GLY A 252 -20.54 9.26 -14.01
CA GLY A 252 -20.23 10.64 -13.59
C GLY A 252 -19.49 11.47 -14.63
N ARG A 253 -19.09 10.92 -15.77
CA ARG A 253 -18.54 11.69 -16.88
C ARG A 253 -19.66 12.55 -17.50
N PRO A 254 -19.47 13.90 -17.60
CA PRO A 254 -20.38 14.71 -18.39
C PRO A 254 -20.41 14.18 -19.82
N LEU A 255 -21.61 14.06 -20.40
CA LEU A 255 -21.81 13.63 -21.80
C LEU A 255 -21.28 14.64 -22.84
N ASP A 256 -20.48 15.60 -22.43
CA ASP A 256 -19.89 16.66 -23.24
C ASP A 256 -18.52 16.29 -23.77
N GLY A 257 -18.51 15.32 -24.64
CA GLY A 257 -17.35 14.92 -25.45
C GLY A 257 -17.58 15.16 -26.94
N ARG A 258 -18.09 16.32 -27.34
CA ARG A 258 -17.89 16.81 -28.71
C ARG A 258 -16.79 17.86 -28.68
N SER A 259 -15.57 17.45 -29.03
CA SER A 259 -14.58 18.38 -29.58
C SER A 259 -15.19 19.03 -30.84
N PRO A 260 -15.22 20.34 -30.96
CA PRO A 260 -15.43 20.97 -32.28
C PRO A 260 -14.20 20.69 -33.15
N ALA A 261 -14.47 20.47 -34.41
CA ALA A 261 -13.52 20.23 -35.49
C ALA A 261 -12.56 21.40 -35.70
#